data_ad596fba3e8017a6b6169c7c9cf900ae
#
_entry.id   ad596fba3e8017a6b6169c7c9cf900ae
#
_cell.length_a   1.000
_cell.length_b   1.000
_cell.length_c   1.000
_cell.angle_alpha   90.00
_cell.angle_beta   90.00
_cell.angle_gamma   90.00
#
_symmetry.space_group_name_H-M   'P 1'
#
loop_
_entity.id
_entity.type
_entity.pdbx_description
1 polymer ?
#
loop_
_entity_poly.entity_id
_entity_poly.type
_entity_poly.pdbx_seq_one_letter_code
_entity_poly.pdbx_strand_id
1 'polypeptide(L)'
;LISRRVRGLGVEADLLPADTPANALDHYEGIILSGGPASVTEEGAPMPDANVFGLGVPVLGLCYGHHLMVQMLGGSVRSTGRSEYGKAVLEVKDPDRVFDGLEVSQTVWMSHGDLVESLPDGFKVLGITADCPTAAIGNTDDNLYGLQFHPEVHHTPKGVDILRNF
;
A
#
# COMPACT_ATOMS: atom_id res chain seq x y z
N LEU A 1 -12.40 -6.91 -3.48
CA LEU A 1 -12.97 -5.57 -3.25
C LEU A 1 -12.17 -4.52 -4.03
N ILE A 2 -10.82 -4.54 -3.97
CA ILE A 2 -9.93 -3.62 -4.68
C ILE A 2 -10.26 -3.58 -6.17
N SER A 3 -10.23 -4.72 -6.87
CA SER A 3 -10.51 -4.80 -8.30
C SER A 3 -11.87 -4.22 -8.70
N ARG A 4 -12.90 -4.40 -7.82
CA ARG A 4 -14.22 -3.78 -8.03
C ARG A 4 -14.16 -2.25 -7.95
N ARG A 5 -13.36 -1.68 -7.02
CA ARG A 5 -13.17 -0.24 -6.90
C ARG A 5 -12.45 0.32 -8.12
N VAL A 6 -11.39 -0.32 -8.54
CA VAL A 6 -10.60 0.08 -9.72
C VAL A 6 -11.47 0.04 -10.99
N ARG A 7 -12.23 -1.05 -11.19
CA ARG A 7 -13.19 -1.12 -12.33
C ARG A 7 -14.27 -0.05 -12.25
N GLY A 8 -14.71 0.32 -11.05
CA GLY A 8 -15.65 1.43 -10.83
C GLY A 8 -15.09 2.80 -11.25
N LEU A 9 -13.77 2.93 -11.39
CA LEU A 9 -13.09 4.11 -11.92
C LEU A 9 -12.92 4.08 -13.45
N GLY A 10 -13.41 3.03 -14.11
CA GLY A 10 -13.31 2.86 -15.57
C GLY A 10 -12.00 2.22 -16.03
N VAL A 11 -11.21 1.65 -15.11
CA VAL A 11 -9.95 0.96 -15.41
C VAL A 11 -10.18 -0.55 -15.35
N GLU A 12 -9.70 -1.29 -16.33
CA GLU A 12 -9.70 -2.75 -16.27
C GLU A 12 -8.76 -3.24 -15.18
N ALA A 13 -9.14 -4.31 -14.49
CA ALA A 13 -8.34 -4.86 -13.40
C ALA A 13 -8.48 -6.38 -13.35
N ASP A 14 -7.35 -7.06 -13.45
CA ASP A 14 -7.26 -8.51 -13.29
C ASP A 14 -6.86 -8.87 -11.86
N LEU A 15 -7.30 -10.02 -11.40
CA LEU A 15 -6.88 -10.59 -10.14
C LEU A 15 -5.96 -11.78 -10.44
N LEU A 16 -4.71 -11.65 -10.04
CA LEU A 16 -3.67 -12.62 -10.34
C LEU A 16 -3.14 -13.26 -9.05
N PRO A 17 -2.61 -14.49 -9.11
CA PRO A 17 -1.88 -15.11 -8.00
C PRO A 17 -0.70 -14.26 -7.55
N ALA A 18 -0.36 -14.34 -6.26
CA ALA A 18 0.76 -13.56 -5.69
C ALA A 18 2.11 -13.92 -6.29
N ASP A 19 2.28 -15.16 -6.72
CA ASP A 19 3.50 -15.71 -7.33
C ASP A 19 3.57 -15.53 -8.87
N THR A 20 2.71 -14.68 -9.45
CA THR A 20 2.76 -14.38 -10.88
C THR A 20 4.12 -13.78 -11.23
N PRO A 21 4.86 -14.35 -12.22
CA PRO A 21 6.17 -13.84 -12.63
C PRO A 21 6.09 -12.40 -13.14
N ALA A 22 7.07 -11.57 -12.80
CA ALA A 22 7.09 -10.16 -13.18
C ALA A 22 7.04 -9.96 -14.71
N ASN A 23 7.67 -10.83 -15.49
CA ASN A 23 7.63 -10.75 -16.95
C ASN A 23 6.24 -11.02 -17.56
N ALA A 24 5.31 -11.58 -16.79
CA ALA A 24 3.91 -11.71 -17.20
C ALA A 24 3.09 -10.46 -16.89
N LEU A 25 3.69 -9.47 -16.21
CA LEU A 25 3.03 -8.25 -15.75
C LEU A 25 3.45 -7.00 -16.57
N ASP A 26 4.35 -7.12 -17.52
CA ASP A 26 4.97 -6.02 -18.27
C ASP A 26 3.99 -5.22 -19.15
N HIS A 27 2.81 -5.79 -19.40
CA HIS A 27 1.75 -5.15 -20.20
C HIS A 27 0.72 -4.38 -19.33
N TYR A 28 0.80 -4.46 -18.01
CA TYR A 28 -0.06 -3.69 -17.12
C TYR A 28 0.48 -2.27 -16.88
N GLU A 29 -0.42 -1.30 -16.78
CA GLU A 29 -0.09 0.11 -16.55
C GLU A 29 0.09 0.45 -15.06
N GLY A 30 -0.24 -0.46 -14.16
CA GLY A 30 -0.07 -0.33 -12.71
C GLY A 30 -0.35 -1.64 -11.99
N ILE A 31 0.24 -1.79 -10.81
CA ILE A 31 0.15 -3.01 -10.00
C ILE A 31 -0.29 -2.66 -8.59
N ILE A 32 -1.24 -3.41 -8.04
CA ILE A 32 -1.66 -3.29 -6.64
C ILE A 32 -1.34 -4.60 -5.91
N LEU A 33 -0.46 -4.52 -4.93
CA LEU A 33 -0.18 -5.60 -3.99
C LEU A 33 -1.23 -5.53 -2.87
N SER A 34 -2.14 -6.49 -2.83
CA SER A 34 -3.28 -6.46 -1.92
C SER A 34 -2.89 -6.73 -0.47
N GLY A 35 -3.80 -6.40 0.44
CA GLY A 35 -3.76 -6.87 1.82
C GLY A 35 -4.00 -8.37 1.94
N GLY A 36 -3.64 -8.93 3.09
CA GLY A 36 -3.83 -10.32 3.44
C GLY A 36 -3.70 -10.55 4.95
N PRO A 37 -4.08 -11.72 5.45
CA PRO A 37 -4.03 -12.02 6.88
C PRO A 37 -2.64 -12.43 7.38
N ALA A 38 -1.69 -12.71 6.47
CA ALA A 38 -0.34 -13.14 6.82
C ALA A 38 0.52 -11.95 7.31
N SER A 39 1.57 -12.26 8.07
CA SER A 39 2.66 -11.32 8.35
C SER A 39 3.83 -11.61 7.42
N VAL A 40 4.51 -10.56 6.95
CA VAL A 40 5.73 -10.70 6.14
C VAL A 40 6.90 -11.32 6.91
N THR A 41 6.79 -11.37 8.24
CA THR A 41 7.78 -11.98 9.13
C THR A 41 7.53 -13.48 9.34
N GLU A 42 6.42 -14.03 8.85
CA GLU A 42 6.08 -15.45 8.96
C GLU A 42 6.75 -16.27 7.87
N GLU A 43 7.21 -17.48 8.23
CA GLU A 43 7.75 -18.43 7.27
C GLU A 43 6.66 -18.90 6.30
N GLY A 44 6.97 -18.85 4.99
CA GLY A 44 6.01 -19.24 3.95
C GLY A 44 4.96 -18.18 3.61
N ALA A 45 5.11 -16.94 4.11
CA ALA A 45 4.25 -15.83 3.73
C ALA A 45 4.28 -15.64 2.20
N PRO A 46 3.12 -15.34 1.56
CA PRO A 46 3.04 -15.13 0.12
C PRO A 46 3.93 -13.96 -0.31
N MET A 47 4.87 -14.21 -1.23
CA MET A 47 5.80 -13.20 -1.75
C MET A 47 5.62 -13.07 -3.27
N PRO A 48 5.58 -11.83 -3.81
CA PRO A 48 5.62 -11.63 -5.24
C PRO A 48 7.04 -11.84 -5.80
N ASP A 49 7.15 -11.93 -7.12
CA ASP A 49 8.45 -11.82 -7.80
C ASP A 49 9.06 -10.44 -7.52
N ALA A 50 10.30 -10.42 -6.98
CA ALA A 50 10.97 -9.17 -6.58
C ALA A 50 11.15 -8.18 -7.77
N ASN A 51 11.20 -8.69 -8.99
CA ASN A 51 11.33 -7.85 -10.19
C ASN A 51 10.09 -7.00 -10.47
N VAL A 52 8.97 -7.22 -9.75
CA VAL A 52 7.75 -6.40 -9.88
C VAL A 52 8.02 -4.91 -9.64
N PHE A 53 8.93 -4.59 -8.73
CA PHE A 53 9.29 -3.21 -8.42
C PHE A 53 10.20 -2.54 -9.47
N GLY A 54 10.78 -3.32 -10.36
CA GLY A 54 11.66 -2.87 -11.44
C GLY A 54 10.99 -2.78 -12.82
N LEU A 55 9.68 -3.01 -12.92
CA LEU A 55 8.95 -2.98 -14.19
C LEU A 55 8.76 -1.56 -14.76
N GLY A 56 9.01 -0.52 -13.96
CA GLY A 56 8.83 0.88 -14.37
C GLY A 56 7.38 1.34 -14.42
N VAL A 57 6.44 0.53 -13.92
CA VAL A 57 5.03 0.90 -13.76
C VAL A 57 4.75 1.25 -12.29
N PRO A 58 3.75 2.11 -12.00
CA PRO A 58 3.37 2.40 -10.62
C PRO A 58 2.98 1.13 -9.84
N VAL A 59 3.45 1.03 -8.60
CA VAL A 59 3.08 -0.06 -7.69
C VAL A 59 2.51 0.50 -6.39
N LEU A 60 1.33 0.02 -5.99
CA LEU A 60 0.67 0.37 -4.74
C LEU A 60 0.57 -0.85 -3.82
N GLY A 61 1.23 -0.80 -2.68
CA GLY A 61 1.09 -1.79 -1.62
C GLY A 61 0.01 -1.40 -0.61
N LEU A 62 -0.93 -2.29 -0.32
CA LEU A 62 -2.00 -2.08 0.65
C LEU A 62 -1.86 -3.04 1.82
N CYS A 63 -1.78 -2.53 3.06
CA CYS A 63 -1.66 -3.31 4.28
C CYS A 63 -0.51 -4.34 4.20
N TYR A 64 -0.79 -5.63 4.00
CA TYR A 64 0.22 -6.64 3.76
C TYR A 64 1.13 -6.29 2.57
N GLY A 65 0.58 -5.81 1.46
CA GLY A 65 1.36 -5.35 0.29
C GLY A 65 2.28 -4.17 0.57
N HIS A 66 1.89 -3.27 1.49
CA HIS A 66 2.76 -2.20 1.99
C HIS A 66 3.97 -2.77 2.76
N HIS A 67 3.74 -3.76 3.65
CA HIS A 67 4.83 -4.44 4.36
C HIS A 67 5.74 -5.23 3.42
N LEU A 68 5.18 -5.94 2.43
CA LEU A 68 5.95 -6.65 1.41
C LEU A 68 6.90 -5.71 0.67
N MET A 69 6.39 -4.58 0.20
CA MET A 69 7.19 -3.58 -0.51
C MET A 69 8.37 -3.12 0.36
N VAL A 70 8.11 -2.76 1.61
CA VAL A 70 9.15 -2.32 2.55
C VAL A 70 10.20 -3.41 2.76
N GLN A 71 9.77 -4.63 3.08
CA GLN A 71 10.67 -5.76 3.36
C GLN A 71 11.54 -6.11 2.15
N MET A 72 10.93 -6.17 0.95
CA MET A 72 11.63 -6.58 -0.27
C MET A 72 12.59 -5.52 -0.80
N LEU A 73 12.36 -4.25 -0.48
CA LEU A 73 13.21 -3.14 -0.91
C LEU A 73 14.27 -2.72 0.13
N GLY A 74 14.45 -3.52 1.20
CA GLY A 74 15.54 -3.36 2.17
C GLY A 74 15.18 -2.55 3.41
N GLY A 75 13.91 -2.20 3.61
CA GLY A 75 13.41 -1.71 4.89
C GLY A 75 13.13 -2.86 5.87
N SER A 76 12.54 -2.55 7.00
CA SER A 76 12.18 -3.55 8.01
C SER A 76 10.76 -3.37 8.54
N VAL A 77 10.14 -4.51 8.85
CA VAL A 77 8.81 -4.62 9.44
C VAL A 77 8.92 -5.44 10.71
N ARG A 78 8.24 -5.03 11.77
CA ARG A 78 8.18 -5.77 13.02
C ARG A 78 6.76 -5.98 13.50
N SER A 79 6.52 -7.09 14.17
CA SER A 79 5.29 -7.29 14.92
C SER A 79 5.34 -6.48 16.22
N THR A 80 4.27 -5.76 16.50
CA THR A 80 4.20 -4.90 17.70
C THR A 80 3.60 -5.62 18.89
N GLY A 81 3.00 -6.79 18.68
CA GLY A 81 2.16 -7.47 19.68
C GLY A 81 0.88 -6.72 20.02
N ARG A 82 0.61 -5.60 19.34
CA ARG A 82 -0.62 -4.81 19.42
C ARG A 82 -1.17 -4.64 18.02
N SER A 83 -2.47 -4.81 17.90
CA SER A 83 -3.17 -4.63 16.62
C SER A 83 -3.95 -3.33 16.63
N GLU A 84 -3.90 -2.60 15.51
CA GLU A 84 -4.73 -1.42 15.28
C GLU A 84 -5.88 -1.81 14.34
N TYR A 85 -7.10 -1.74 14.85
CA TYR A 85 -8.32 -2.05 14.09
C TYR A 85 -9.32 -0.93 14.20
N GLY A 86 -9.91 -0.54 13.07
CA GLY A 86 -10.99 0.41 13.05
C GLY A 86 -10.63 1.74 12.40
N LYS A 87 -11.42 2.76 12.75
CA LYS A 87 -11.24 4.10 12.21
C LYS A 87 -10.06 4.80 12.88
N ALA A 88 -9.19 5.37 12.07
CA ALA A 88 -8.10 6.26 12.49
C ALA A 88 -8.17 7.58 11.70
N VAL A 89 -7.52 8.61 12.24
CA VAL A 89 -7.35 9.87 11.53
C VAL A 89 -5.96 9.89 10.92
N LEU A 90 -5.91 9.91 9.60
CA LEU A 90 -4.69 10.10 8.83
C LEU A 90 -4.38 11.60 8.73
N GLU A 91 -3.18 11.97 9.10
CA GLU A 91 -2.61 13.29 8.83
C GLU A 91 -1.65 13.19 7.65
N VAL A 92 -2.02 13.79 6.52
CA VAL A 92 -1.17 13.85 5.32
C VAL A 92 -0.03 14.81 5.57
N LYS A 93 1.20 14.34 5.45
CA LYS A 93 2.44 15.12 5.65
C LYS A 93 3.02 15.63 4.33
N ASP A 94 2.85 14.85 3.29
CA ASP A 94 3.22 15.21 1.93
C ASP A 94 2.07 14.73 1.03
N PRO A 95 1.38 15.64 0.33
CA PRO A 95 0.24 15.23 -0.50
C PRO A 95 0.66 14.31 -1.63
N ASP A 96 1.84 14.49 -2.20
CA ASP A 96 2.33 13.71 -3.32
C ASP A 96 1.18 13.18 -4.23
N ARG A 97 1.47 12.32 -5.20
CA ARG A 97 0.49 11.84 -6.17
C ARG A 97 -0.80 11.28 -5.54
N VAL A 98 -0.67 10.37 -4.57
CA VAL A 98 -1.83 9.62 -4.03
C VAL A 98 -2.79 10.46 -3.18
N PHE A 99 -2.33 11.58 -2.66
CA PHE A 99 -3.14 12.52 -1.85
C PHE A 99 -3.39 13.85 -2.56
N ASP A 100 -3.03 13.98 -3.83
CA ASP A 100 -3.23 15.23 -4.57
C ASP A 100 -4.70 15.65 -4.57
N GLY A 101 -4.94 16.93 -4.25
CA GLY A 101 -6.29 17.51 -4.17
C GLY A 101 -7.14 17.01 -2.98
N LEU A 102 -6.58 16.25 -2.05
CA LEU A 102 -7.29 15.74 -0.89
C LEU A 102 -6.97 16.57 0.37
N GLU A 103 -7.89 16.50 1.36
CA GLU A 103 -7.72 17.18 2.64
C GLU A 103 -6.54 16.60 3.44
N VAL A 104 -5.89 17.45 4.24
CA VAL A 104 -4.75 17.05 5.09
C VAL A 104 -5.17 16.05 6.17
N SER A 105 -6.40 16.15 6.68
CA SER A 105 -6.94 15.25 7.70
C SER A 105 -8.03 14.39 7.11
N GLN A 106 -7.87 13.07 7.18
CA GLN A 106 -8.80 12.11 6.58
C GLN A 106 -9.11 10.97 7.53
N THR A 107 -10.35 10.45 7.47
CA THR A 107 -10.69 9.19 8.14
C THR A 107 -10.27 8.02 7.26
N VAL A 108 -9.52 7.07 7.85
CA VAL A 108 -9.10 5.83 7.20
C VAL A 108 -9.45 4.62 8.05
N TRP A 109 -9.45 3.43 7.44
CA TRP A 109 -9.69 2.16 8.13
C TRP A 109 -8.40 1.38 8.27
N MET A 110 -8.00 1.13 9.52
CA MET A 110 -6.83 0.33 9.89
C MET A 110 -7.22 -1.11 10.19
N SER A 111 -6.34 -2.05 9.84
CA SER A 111 -6.47 -3.48 10.16
C SER A 111 -5.10 -4.14 10.08
N HIS A 112 -4.24 -3.92 11.09
CA HIS A 112 -2.87 -4.45 11.09
C HIS A 112 -2.35 -4.71 12.50
N GLY A 113 -1.37 -5.61 12.62
CA GLY A 113 -0.63 -5.92 13.84
C GLY A 113 0.87 -5.69 13.72
N ASP A 114 1.35 -5.47 12.49
CA ASP A 114 2.75 -5.20 12.17
C ASP A 114 2.93 -3.73 11.81
N LEU A 115 4.13 -3.20 12.02
CA LEU A 115 4.52 -1.83 11.67
C LEU A 115 5.84 -1.82 10.92
N VAL A 116 5.96 -0.88 10.00
CA VAL A 116 7.25 -0.55 9.38
C VAL A 116 8.14 0.12 10.43
N GLU A 117 9.32 -0.44 10.63
CA GLU A 117 10.33 0.04 11.58
C GLU A 117 11.36 0.95 10.89
N SER A 118 11.79 0.57 9.68
CA SER A 118 12.65 1.40 8.85
C SER A 118 12.18 1.41 7.40
N LEU A 119 12.25 2.58 6.77
CA LEU A 119 11.92 2.74 5.36
C LEU A 119 13.06 2.23 4.47
N PRO A 120 12.76 1.71 3.27
CA PRO A 120 13.76 1.51 2.24
C PRO A 120 14.37 2.85 1.76
N ASP A 121 15.53 2.78 1.14
CA ASP A 121 16.16 3.95 0.52
C ASP A 121 15.24 4.58 -0.53
N GLY A 122 15.23 5.92 -0.57
CA GLY A 122 14.39 6.71 -1.49
C GLY A 122 12.93 6.88 -1.07
N PHE A 123 12.47 6.17 -0.02
CA PHE A 123 11.11 6.34 0.50
C PHE A 123 11.02 7.48 1.51
N LYS A 124 9.88 8.16 1.50
CA LYS A 124 9.48 9.19 2.49
C LYS A 124 8.11 8.86 3.08
N VAL A 125 7.84 9.41 4.26
CA VAL A 125 6.51 9.34 4.89
C VAL A 125 5.60 10.36 4.22
N LEU A 126 4.46 9.89 3.71
CA LEU A 126 3.41 10.71 3.12
C LEU A 126 2.26 11.00 4.08
N GLY A 127 2.05 10.14 5.07
CA GLY A 127 0.99 10.30 6.05
C GLY A 127 1.18 9.44 7.29
N ILE A 128 0.65 9.92 8.41
CA ILE A 128 0.74 9.28 9.72
C ILE A 128 -0.63 9.17 10.38
N THR A 129 -0.79 8.22 11.30
CA THR A 129 -1.86 8.22 12.30
C THR A 129 -1.27 8.32 13.70
N ALA A 130 -2.10 8.40 14.74
CA ALA A 130 -1.64 8.45 16.12
C ALA A 130 -0.77 7.23 16.51
N ASP A 131 -1.10 6.06 15.96
CA ASP A 131 -0.45 4.78 16.30
C ASP A 131 0.44 4.22 15.19
N CYS A 132 0.38 4.80 13.97
CA CYS A 132 1.17 4.36 12.82
C CYS A 132 1.93 5.54 12.19
N PRO A 133 3.24 5.68 12.46
CA PRO A 133 4.07 6.77 11.93
C PRO A 133 4.41 6.61 10.45
N THR A 134 4.07 5.47 9.85
CA THR A 134 4.30 5.12 8.44
C THR A 134 3.01 4.68 7.76
N ALA A 135 1.88 5.34 8.11
CA ALA A 135 0.56 4.99 7.60
C ALA A 135 0.44 5.15 6.08
N ALA A 136 1.23 6.04 5.50
CA ALA A 136 1.42 6.16 4.06
C ALA A 136 2.88 6.51 3.77
N ILE A 137 3.47 5.85 2.78
CA ILE A 137 4.84 6.06 2.33
C ILE A 137 4.90 6.12 0.81
N GLY A 138 5.95 6.71 0.26
CA GLY A 138 6.15 6.73 -1.18
C GLY A 138 7.60 6.96 -1.58
N ASN A 139 7.95 6.41 -2.74
CA ASN A 139 9.13 6.74 -3.52
C ASN A 139 8.62 7.26 -4.87
N THR A 140 8.59 8.59 -5.00
CA THR A 140 8.01 9.26 -6.17
C THR A 140 8.83 9.02 -7.44
N ASP A 141 10.14 8.89 -7.31
CA ASP A 141 11.06 8.70 -8.44
C ASP A 141 10.80 7.35 -9.12
N ASP A 142 10.48 6.33 -8.33
CA ASP A 142 10.20 4.97 -8.82
C ASP A 142 8.70 4.67 -8.93
N ASN A 143 7.82 5.62 -8.62
CA ASN A 143 6.35 5.47 -8.59
C ASN A 143 5.88 4.32 -7.66
N LEU A 144 6.49 4.18 -6.49
CA LEU A 144 6.15 3.16 -5.51
C LEU A 144 5.45 3.79 -4.32
N TYR A 145 4.27 3.27 -3.95
CA TYR A 145 3.44 3.80 -2.86
C TYR A 145 2.98 2.68 -1.94
N GLY A 146 2.96 2.95 -0.64
CA GLY A 146 2.50 2.00 0.36
C GLY A 146 1.50 2.65 1.32
N LEU A 147 0.37 2.00 1.55
CA LEU A 147 -0.68 2.43 2.47
C LEU A 147 -0.92 1.32 3.50
N GLN A 148 -0.83 1.66 4.79
CA GLN A 148 -1.15 0.73 5.87
C GLN A 148 -2.64 0.49 5.99
N PHE A 149 -3.44 1.48 5.63
CA PHE A 149 -4.90 1.44 5.69
C PHE A 149 -5.51 0.89 4.40
N HIS A 150 -6.81 0.65 4.45
CA HIS A 150 -7.60 0.07 3.36
C HIS A 150 -8.41 1.16 2.62
N PRO A 151 -7.96 1.65 1.46
CA PRO A 151 -8.71 2.64 0.67
C PRO A 151 -9.93 2.04 -0.02
N GLU A 152 -9.96 0.71 -0.22
CA GLU A 152 -11.03 0.00 -0.92
C GLU A 152 -12.31 -0.16 -0.10
N VAL A 153 -12.25 0.02 1.22
CA VAL A 153 -13.42 -0.16 2.10
C VAL A 153 -14.23 1.14 2.25
N HIS A 154 -15.52 1.02 2.51
CA HIS A 154 -16.40 2.18 2.65
C HIS A 154 -16.10 3.02 3.91
N HIS A 155 -15.38 2.45 4.88
CA HIS A 155 -14.95 3.15 6.09
C HIS A 155 -13.79 4.15 5.86
N THR A 156 -13.20 4.13 4.66
CA THR A 156 -12.25 5.14 4.17
C THR A 156 -12.98 6.01 3.14
N PRO A 157 -13.63 7.13 3.56
CA PRO A 157 -14.52 7.89 2.67
C PRO A 157 -13.84 8.42 1.41
N LYS A 158 -12.55 8.78 1.50
CA LYS A 158 -11.74 9.29 0.38
C LYS A 158 -10.93 8.20 -0.35
N GLY A 159 -11.16 6.92 -0.01
CA GLY A 159 -10.39 5.81 -0.55
C GLY A 159 -10.47 5.67 -2.08
N VAL A 160 -11.64 5.97 -2.66
CA VAL A 160 -11.81 5.96 -4.12
C VAL A 160 -11.01 7.08 -4.80
N ASP A 161 -10.91 8.24 -4.17
CA ASP A 161 -10.12 9.36 -4.69
C ASP A 161 -8.62 9.04 -4.62
N ILE A 162 -8.16 8.41 -3.54
CA ILE A 162 -6.79 7.91 -3.40
C ILE A 162 -6.45 6.88 -4.50
N LEU A 163 -7.35 5.92 -4.75
CA LEU A 163 -7.17 4.93 -5.82
C LEU A 163 -7.22 5.56 -7.22
N ARG A 164 -7.95 6.65 -7.41
CA ARG A 164 -7.99 7.40 -8.67
C ARG A 164 -6.70 8.17 -8.91
N ASN A 165 -6.10 8.70 -7.85
CA ASN A 165 -4.85 9.45 -7.93
C ASN A 165 -3.64 8.54 -8.23
N PHE A 166 -3.68 7.30 -7.76
CA PHE A 166 -2.72 6.27 -8.12
C PHE A 166 -2.83 5.89 -9.59
#